data_418404b58518ebaa7a68294dd076d00e
#
_entry.id   418404b58518ebaa7a68294dd076d00e
#
_cell.length_a   1.000
_cell.length_b   1.000
_cell.length_c   1.000
_cell.angle_alpha   90.00
_cell.angle_beta   90.00
_cell.angle_gamma   90.00
#
_symmetry.space_group_name_H-M   'P 1'
#
loop_
_entity.id
_entity.type
_entity.pdbx_description
1 polymer ?
#
loop_
_entity_poly.entity_id
_entity_poly.type
_entity_poly.pdbx_seq_one_letter_code
_entity_poly.pdbx_strand_id
1 'polypeptide(L)'
;CKTRRQRQMCIRDSHIAIYMIGPILTMILAILFLKEKVSNKQIFLIIIGLVGAIVIANPGSKIFNLYIIFPFLAALFFALFTISTKYLNKNDKSSTTLIYTAISGSFLAIPFGIYFFEIPSFFDLCLMILMGVLVTLGHFFFIKSLIYINASVASPFVNITLILAAFWGYVIYNEVPENSTILGSILIVVSGYYLTKLKNISN
;
A
#
# COMPACT_ATOMS: atom_id res chain seq x y z
N CYS A 1 -16.67 19.96 -6.27
CA CYS A 1 -15.66 19.92 -7.35
C CYS A 1 -16.15 20.68 -8.58
N LYS A 2 -15.87 21.99 -8.67
CA LYS A 2 -16.36 22.84 -9.78
C LYS A 2 -15.47 22.79 -11.03
N THR A 3 -14.18 22.54 -10.91
CA THR A 3 -13.23 22.50 -12.03
C THR A 3 -12.78 21.09 -12.40
N ARG A 4 -12.29 20.89 -13.64
CA ARG A 4 -11.77 19.58 -14.11
C ARG A 4 -10.61 19.06 -13.24
N ARG A 5 -9.71 19.93 -12.79
CA ARG A 5 -8.60 19.62 -11.87
C ARG A 5 -9.10 19.16 -10.50
N GLN A 6 -10.06 19.88 -9.91
CA GLN A 6 -10.66 19.51 -8.62
C GLN A 6 -11.38 18.17 -8.69
N ARG A 7 -12.04 17.88 -9.82
CA ARG A 7 -12.73 16.61 -10.04
C ARG A 7 -11.74 15.44 -10.12
N GLN A 8 -10.60 15.62 -10.77
CA GLN A 8 -9.51 14.61 -10.83
C GLN A 8 -8.88 14.38 -9.46
N MET A 9 -8.65 15.42 -8.66
CA MET A 9 -8.18 15.29 -7.28
C MET A 9 -9.16 14.50 -6.42
N CYS A 10 -10.44 14.88 -6.40
CA CYS A 10 -11.45 14.17 -5.60
C CYS A 10 -11.61 12.69 -5.97
N ILE A 11 -11.46 12.32 -7.26
CA ILE A 11 -11.50 10.93 -7.70
C ILE A 11 -10.26 10.18 -7.20
N ARG A 12 -9.07 10.76 -7.32
CA ARG A 12 -7.82 10.18 -6.84
C ARG A 12 -7.86 9.89 -5.34
N ASP A 13 -8.32 10.85 -4.55
CA ASP A 13 -8.33 10.75 -3.08
C ASP A 13 -9.32 9.67 -2.60
N SER A 14 -10.48 9.57 -3.24
CA SER A 14 -11.45 8.51 -2.95
C SER A 14 -10.91 7.12 -3.29
N HIS A 15 -10.15 6.97 -4.38
CA HIS A 15 -9.55 5.69 -4.77
C HIS A 15 -8.45 5.26 -3.80
N ILE A 16 -7.62 6.20 -3.33
CA ILE A 16 -6.58 5.92 -2.33
C ILE A 16 -7.23 5.46 -1.02
N ALA A 17 -8.29 6.14 -0.54
CA ALA A 17 -8.98 5.76 0.68
C ALA A 17 -9.52 4.33 0.65
N ILE A 18 -10.06 3.89 -0.49
CA ILE A 18 -10.59 2.52 -0.64
C ILE A 18 -9.45 1.50 -0.72
N TYR A 19 -8.37 1.81 -1.43
CA TYR A 19 -7.19 0.94 -1.47
C TYR A 19 -6.59 0.71 -0.08
N MET A 20 -6.69 1.71 0.84
CA MET A 20 -6.21 1.61 2.22
C MET A 20 -6.98 0.60 3.10
N ILE A 21 -8.06 -0.02 2.59
CA ILE A 21 -8.72 -1.17 3.23
C ILE A 21 -7.84 -2.44 3.11
N GLY A 22 -6.85 -2.44 2.23
CA GLY A 22 -5.95 -3.57 1.99
C GLY A 22 -5.41 -4.27 3.26
N PRO A 23 -4.92 -3.57 4.29
CA PRO A 23 -4.47 -4.18 5.55
C PRO A 23 -5.55 -4.99 6.28
N ILE A 24 -6.81 -4.53 6.27
CA ILE A 24 -7.91 -5.30 6.87
C ILE A 24 -8.19 -6.56 6.05
N LEU A 25 -8.24 -6.45 4.72
CA LEU A 25 -8.40 -7.61 3.84
C LEU A 25 -7.25 -8.61 4.05
N THR A 26 -6.01 -8.12 4.14
CA THR A 26 -4.84 -8.96 4.44
C THR A 26 -4.98 -9.67 5.78
N MET A 27 -5.42 -8.97 6.83
CA MET A 27 -5.64 -9.56 8.15
C MET A 27 -6.69 -10.67 8.10
N ILE A 28 -7.83 -10.42 7.46
CA ILE A 28 -8.91 -11.41 7.31
C ILE A 28 -8.39 -12.65 6.56
N LEU A 29 -7.72 -12.44 5.43
CA LEU A 29 -7.17 -13.54 4.64
C LEU A 29 -6.04 -14.27 5.39
N ALA A 30 -5.23 -13.58 6.19
CA ALA A 30 -4.18 -14.20 7.02
C ALA A 30 -4.78 -15.12 8.08
N ILE A 31 -5.87 -14.73 8.72
CA ILE A 31 -6.60 -15.58 9.68
C ILE A 31 -7.16 -16.81 8.96
N LEU A 32 -7.80 -16.62 7.79
CA LEU A 32 -8.48 -17.70 7.06
C LEU A 32 -7.48 -18.69 6.43
N PHE A 33 -6.48 -18.21 5.71
CA PHE A 33 -5.59 -19.05 4.91
C PHE A 33 -4.29 -19.45 5.63
N LEU A 34 -3.69 -18.54 6.39
CA LEU A 34 -2.46 -18.80 7.11
C LEU A 34 -2.67 -19.24 8.55
N LYS A 35 -3.92 -19.20 9.03
CA LYS A 35 -4.31 -19.49 10.42
C LYS A 35 -3.51 -18.67 11.43
N GLU A 36 -3.19 -17.41 11.05
CA GLU A 36 -2.51 -16.49 11.96
C GLU A 36 -3.39 -16.16 13.16
N LYS A 37 -2.80 -16.24 14.35
CA LYS A 37 -3.49 -15.82 15.58
C LYS A 37 -3.33 -14.31 15.73
N VAL A 38 -4.42 -13.58 15.58
CA VAL A 38 -4.46 -12.12 15.72
C VAL A 38 -5.20 -11.77 17.01
N SER A 39 -4.54 -11.01 17.90
CA SER A 39 -5.18 -10.59 19.16
C SER A 39 -6.14 -9.43 18.93
N ASN A 40 -7.15 -9.28 19.82
CA ASN A 40 -8.09 -8.15 19.76
C ASN A 40 -7.39 -6.80 19.80
N LYS A 41 -6.26 -6.70 20.51
CA LYS A 41 -5.42 -5.48 20.55
C LYS A 41 -4.80 -5.16 19.19
N GLN A 42 -4.34 -6.19 18.47
CA GLN A 42 -3.81 -6.02 17.10
C GLN A 42 -4.91 -5.57 16.13
N ILE A 43 -6.10 -6.18 16.20
CA ILE A 43 -7.26 -5.77 15.39
C ILE A 43 -7.58 -4.29 15.63
N PHE A 44 -7.66 -3.88 16.89
CA PHE A 44 -7.92 -2.48 17.26
C PHE A 44 -6.88 -1.51 16.69
N LEU A 45 -5.59 -1.85 16.79
CA LEU A 45 -4.51 -1.01 16.23
C LEU A 45 -4.56 -0.94 14.70
N ILE A 46 -4.88 -2.04 14.02
CA ILE A 46 -5.05 -2.05 12.55
C ILE A 46 -6.20 -1.12 12.14
N ILE A 47 -7.31 -1.13 12.90
CA ILE A 47 -8.44 -0.22 12.66
C ILE A 47 -8.01 1.24 12.89
N ILE A 48 -7.25 1.55 13.94
CA ILE A 48 -6.73 2.92 14.18
C ILE A 48 -5.85 3.37 13.01
N GLY A 49 -4.95 2.52 12.53
CA GLY A 49 -4.11 2.81 11.36
C GLY A 49 -4.93 3.07 10.10
N LEU A 50 -6.01 2.31 9.88
CA LEU A 50 -6.94 2.53 8.78
C LEU A 50 -7.68 3.88 8.92
N VAL A 51 -8.17 4.20 10.11
CA VAL A 51 -8.83 5.50 10.36
C VAL A 51 -7.84 6.63 10.05
N GLY A 52 -6.58 6.52 10.49
CA GLY A 52 -5.52 7.48 10.14
C GLY A 52 -5.33 7.63 8.63
N ALA A 53 -5.31 6.53 7.89
CA ALA A 53 -5.18 6.54 6.43
C ALA A 53 -6.39 7.20 5.74
N ILE A 54 -7.61 6.93 6.21
CA ILE A 54 -8.84 7.56 5.70
C ILE A 54 -8.84 9.06 5.99
N VAL A 55 -8.38 9.48 7.16
CA VAL A 55 -8.27 10.91 7.54
C VAL A 55 -7.28 11.63 6.63
N ILE A 56 -6.14 11.02 6.28
CA ILE A 56 -5.18 11.61 5.32
C ILE A 56 -5.79 11.70 3.92
N ALA A 57 -6.42 10.61 3.46
CA ALA A 57 -7.01 10.55 2.13
C ALA A 57 -8.16 11.54 1.94
N ASN A 58 -8.77 11.99 3.05
CA ASN A 58 -9.86 12.99 3.10
C ASN A 58 -10.86 12.82 1.95
N PRO A 59 -11.51 11.63 1.82
CA PRO A 59 -12.35 11.33 0.68
C PRO A 59 -13.56 12.28 0.62
N GLY A 60 -13.70 13.02 -0.46
CA GLY A 60 -14.82 13.93 -0.68
C GLY A 60 -16.17 13.21 -0.73
N SER A 61 -17.27 13.96 -0.62
CA SER A 61 -18.67 13.48 -0.49
C SER A 61 -19.20 12.62 -1.67
N LYS A 62 -18.43 12.39 -2.73
CA LYS A 62 -18.80 11.58 -3.90
C LYS A 62 -18.11 10.23 -3.96
N ILE A 63 -18.02 9.53 -2.85
CA ILE A 63 -17.35 8.23 -2.73
C ILE A 63 -18.07 7.14 -3.56
N PHE A 64 -19.39 7.22 -3.72
CA PHE A 64 -20.19 6.21 -4.42
C PHE A 64 -20.25 6.45 -5.93
N ASN A 65 -19.22 5.99 -6.65
CA ASN A 65 -19.26 5.85 -8.11
C ASN A 65 -18.89 4.39 -8.46
N LEU A 66 -19.43 3.85 -9.56
CA LEU A 66 -19.17 2.48 -10.02
C LEU A 66 -17.65 2.16 -10.15
N TYR A 67 -16.83 3.18 -10.35
CA TYR A 67 -15.37 3.05 -10.43
C TYR A 67 -14.67 2.66 -9.11
N ILE A 68 -15.38 2.64 -7.98
CA ILE A 68 -14.89 2.17 -6.66
C ILE A 68 -14.44 0.71 -6.71
N ILE A 69 -15.02 -0.08 -7.61
CA ILE A 69 -14.68 -1.50 -7.77
C ILE A 69 -13.19 -1.71 -8.07
N PHE A 70 -12.56 -0.81 -8.85
CA PHE A 70 -11.15 -0.96 -9.23
C PHE A 70 -10.17 -0.86 -8.06
N PRO A 71 -10.20 0.19 -7.20
CA PRO A 71 -9.32 0.25 -6.03
C PRO A 71 -9.63 -0.82 -4.99
N PHE A 72 -10.88 -1.26 -4.86
CA PHE A 72 -11.24 -2.38 -4.01
C PHE A 72 -10.62 -3.69 -4.52
N LEU A 73 -10.72 -3.98 -5.82
CA LEU A 73 -10.06 -5.13 -6.43
C LEU A 73 -8.54 -5.05 -6.29
N ALA A 74 -7.95 -3.87 -6.47
CA ALA A 74 -6.52 -3.67 -6.25
C ALA A 74 -6.11 -4.00 -4.81
N ALA A 75 -6.88 -3.54 -3.82
CA ALA A 75 -6.66 -3.87 -2.41
C ALA A 75 -6.79 -5.38 -2.13
N LEU A 76 -7.78 -6.04 -2.74
CA LEU A 76 -7.99 -7.47 -2.62
C LEU A 76 -6.83 -8.26 -3.26
N PHE A 77 -6.42 -7.91 -4.46
CA PHE A 77 -5.27 -8.55 -5.11
C PHE A 77 -3.97 -8.32 -4.37
N PHE A 78 -3.75 -7.13 -3.79
CA PHE A 78 -2.61 -6.87 -2.92
C PHE A 78 -2.64 -7.76 -1.67
N ALA A 79 -3.80 -7.93 -1.06
CA ALA A 79 -3.96 -8.82 0.09
C ALA A 79 -3.69 -10.28 -0.28
N LEU A 80 -4.23 -10.77 -1.40
CA LEU A 80 -3.96 -12.12 -1.92
C LEU A 80 -2.48 -12.32 -2.25
N PHE A 81 -1.84 -11.32 -2.90
CA PHE A 81 -0.40 -11.33 -3.15
C PHE A 81 0.40 -11.46 -1.85
N THR A 82 0.06 -10.69 -0.81
CA THR A 82 0.75 -10.72 0.48
C THR A 82 0.64 -12.09 1.15
N ILE A 83 -0.56 -12.70 1.12
CA ILE A 83 -0.80 -14.03 1.68
C ILE A 83 -0.04 -15.12 0.91
N SER A 84 -0.13 -15.07 -0.42
CA SER A 84 0.59 -16.03 -1.29
C SER A 84 2.10 -15.93 -1.08
N THR A 85 2.63 -14.72 -1.02
CA THR A 85 4.05 -14.45 -0.74
C THR A 85 4.46 -14.98 0.63
N LYS A 86 3.67 -14.76 1.68
CA LYS A 86 3.91 -15.30 3.01
C LYS A 86 3.93 -16.81 3.03
N TYR A 87 3.02 -17.44 2.29
CA TYR A 87 2.96 -18.90 2.16
C TYR A 87 4.19 -19.47 1.43
N LEU A 88 4.56 -18.87 0.30
CA LEU A 88 5.70 -19.30 -0.51
C LEU A 88 7.05 -19.09 0.20
N ASN A 89 7.19 -18.01 0.96
CA ASN A 89 8.41 -17.72 1.73
C ASN A 89 8.77 -18.78 2.78
N LYS A 90 7.92 -19.78 3.03
CA LYS A 90 8.25 -20.92 3.87
C LYS A 90 9.27 -21.87 3.20
N ASN A 91 9.20 -21.99 1.88
CA ASN A 91 9.99 -22.95 1.11
C ASN A 91 10.94 -22.27 0.12
N ASP A 92 10.60 -21.07 -0.35
CA ASP A 92 11.32 -20.35 -1.38
C ASP A 92 12.11 -19.16 -0.83
N LYS A 93 13.19 -18.80 -1.53
CA LYS A 93 13.93 -17.57 -1.23
C LYS A 93 13.14 -16.35 -1.68
N SER A 94 13.17 -15.26 -0.90
CA SER A 94 12.52 -13.99 -1.25
C SER A 94 12.91 -13.45 -2.62
N SER A 95 14.14 -13.68 -3.06
CA SER A 95 14.60 -13.29 -4.39
C SER A 95 13.87 -14.06 -5.51
N THR A 96 13.58 -15.34 -5.30
CA THR A 96 12.81 -16.16 -6.25
C THR A 96 11.41 -15.62 -6.41
N THR A 97 10.71 -15.35 -5.29
CA THR A 97 9.37 -14.76 -5.30
C THR A 97 9.37 -13.40 -6.00
N LEU A 98 10.39 -12.56 -5.75
CA LEU A 98 10.52 -11.25 -6.41
C LEU A 98 10.65 -11.40 -7.93
N ILE A 99 11.53 -12.30 -8.40
CA ILE A 99 11.76 -12.51 -9.83
C ILE A 99 10.47 -12.99 -10.53
N TYR A 100 9.79 -13.98 -9.96
CA TYR A 100 8.53 -14.47 -10.55
C TYR A 100 7.43 -13.42 -10.57
N THR A 101 7.30 -12.60 -9.54
CA THR A 101 6.33 -11.49 -9.53
C THR A 101 6.70 -10.41 -10.56
N ALA A 102 7.98 -10.09 -10.73
CA ALA A 102 8.43 -9.14 -11.73
C ALA A 102 8.17 -9.66 -13.16
N ILE A 103 8.51 -10.93 -13.45
CA ILE A 103 8.28 -11.55 -14.76
C ILE A 103 6.78 -11.60 -15.09
N SER A 104 5.94 -12.09 -14.16
CA SER A 104 4.50 -12.19 -14.38
C SER A 104 3.84 -10.82 -14.56
N GLY A 105 4.24 -9.83 -13.76
CA GLY A 105 3.77 -8.46 -13.89
C GLY A 105 4.18 -7.83 -15.21
N SER A 106 5.43 -8.02 -15.63
CA SER A 106 5.93 -7.54 -16.93
C SER A 106 5.17 -8.19 -18.09
N PHE A 107 4.96 -9.51 -18.05
CA PHE A 107 4.21 -10.22 -19.08
C PHE A 107 2.78 -9.69 -19.26
N LEU A 108 2.09 -9.38 -18.16
CA LEU A 108 0.76 -8.78 -18.20
C LEU A 108 0.77 -7.32 -18.67
N ALA A 109 1.86 -6.58 -18.44
CA ALA A 109 1.99 -5.18 -18.81
C ALA A 109 2.39 -4.98 -20.30
N ILE A 110 3.07 -5.96 -20.93
CA ILE A 110 3.57 -5.86 -22.31
C ILE A 110 2.50 -5.43 -23.32
N PRO A 111 1.29 -6.04 -23.38
CA PRO A 111 0.29 -5.65 -24.39
C PRO A 111 -0.12 -4.18 -24.27
N PHE A 112 -0.26 -3.68 -23.04
CA PHE A 112 -0.60 -2.28 -22.78
C PHE A 112 0.58 -1.37 -23.09
N GLY A 113 1.79 -1.79 -22.72
CA GLY A 113 3.01 -1.06 -23.04
C GLY A 113 3.22 -0.87 -24.54
N ILE A 114 2.99 -1.89 -25.35
CA ILE A 114 3.12 -1.80 -26.83
C ILE A 114 2.07 -0.85 -27.40
N TYR A 115 0.83 -0.90 -26.90
CA TYR A 115 -0.27 -0.08 -27.43
C TYR A 115 -0.14 1.40 -27.11
N PHE A 116 0.37 1.74 -25.91
CA PHE A 116 0.51 3.12 -25.44
C PHE A 116 1.96 3.59 -25.41
N PHE A 117 2.84 2.96 -26.21
CA PHE A 117 4.26 3.27 -26.19
C PHE A 117 4.53 4.66 -26.79
N GLU A 118 5.09 5.51 -25.98
CA GLU A 118 5.68 6.78 -26.39
C GLU A 118 7.17 6.77 -26.04
N ILE A 119 8.01 7.29 -26.95
CA ILE A 119 9.46 7.33 -26.72
C ILE A 119 9.74 8.37 -25.63
N PRO A 120 10.22 7.95 -24.42
CA PRO A 120 10.51 8.90 -23.35
C PRO A 120 11.72 9.76 -23.69
N SER A 121 11.77 10.98 -23.13
CA SER A 121 12.99 11.77 -23.15
C SER A 121 14.11 11.08 -22.35
N PHE A 122 15.37 11.43 -22.61
CA PHE A 122 16.50 10.85 -21.86
C PHE A 122 16.35 11.07 -20.35
N PHE A 123 15.88 12.23 -19.95
CA PHE A 123 15.63 12.54 -18.54
C PHE A 123 14.53 11.66 -17.93
N ASP A 124 13.41 11.50 -18.63
CA ASP A 124 12.31 10.63 -18.19
C ASP A 124 12.77 9.17 -18.10
N LEU A 125 13.60 8.71 -19.04
CA LEU A 125 14.16 7.36 -19.00
C LEU A 125 15.02 7.14 -17.75
N CYS A 126 15.87 8.11 -17.39
CA CYS A 126 16.67 8.05 -16.16
C CYS A 126 15.78 7.99 -14.90
N LEU A 127 14.71 8.80 -14.86
CA LEU A 127 13.74 8.78 -13.77
C LEU A 127 12.98 7.44 -13.69
N MET A 128 12.58 6.88 -14.82
CA MET A 128 11.91 5.57 -14.88
C MET A 128 12.81 4.45 -14.37
N ILE A 129 14.10 4.45 -14.74
CA ILE A 129 15.08 3.48 -14.23
C ILE A 129 15.26 3.65 -12.72
N LEU A 130 15.44 4.87 -12.24
CA LEU A 130 15.59 5.15 -10.82
C LEU A 130 14.36 4.67 -10.02
N MET A 131 13.16 4.99 -10.49
CA MET A 131 11.90 4.53 -9.89
C MET A 131 11.82 3.00 -9.88
N GLY A 132 12.17 2.34 -11.00
CA GLY A 132 12.19 0.88 -11.09
C GLY A 132 13.10 0.23 -10.06
N VAL A 133 14.30 0.76 -9.87
CA VAL A 133 15.26 0.28 -8.85
C VAL A 133 14.70 0.48 -7.44
N LEU A 134 14.22 1.68 -7.11
CA LEU A 134 13.71 1.98 -5.77
C LEU A 134 12.48 1.14 -5.42
N VAL A 135 11.54 0.99 -6.36
CA VAL A 135 10.33 0.16 -6.16
C VAL A 135 10.72 -1.31 -5.99
N THR A 136 11.65 -1.82 -6.80
CA THR A 136 12.12 -3.21 -6.69
C THR A 136 12.79 -3.47 -5.34
N LEU A 137 13.62 -2.56 -4.86
CA LEU A 137 14.24 -2.65 -3.54
C LEU A 137 13.19 -2.64 -2.42
N GLY A 138 12.24 -1.71 -2.48
CA GLY A 138 11.14 -1.65 -1.51
C GLY A 138 10.31 -2.93 -1.50
N HIS A 139 10.00 -3.46 -2.68
CA HIS A 139 9.24 -4.71 -2.82
C HIS A 139 10.01 -5.91 -2.28
N PHE A 140 11.32 -5.98 -2.55
CA PHE A 140 12.20 -7.00 -1.99
C PHE A 140 12.21 -7.00 -0.46
N PHE A 141 12.36 -5.82 0.16
CA PHE A 141 12.32 -5.69 1.62
C PHE A 141 10.96 -6.04 2.20
N PHE A 142 9.87 -5.68 1.51
CA PHE A 142 8.52 -6.07 1.92
C PHE A 142 8.36 -7.60 1.89
N ILE A 143 8.72 -8.27 0.79
CA ILE A 143 8.70 -9.74 0.68
C ILE A 143 9.54 -10.38 1.79
N LYS A 144 10.76 -9.87 2.01
CA LYS A 144 11.66 -10.37 3.04
C LYS A 144 11.10 -10.19 4.45
N SER A 145 10.41 -9.08 4.73
CA SER A 145 9.80 -8.84 6.03
C SER A 145 8.75 -9.90 6.41
N LEU A 146 8.04 -10.43 5.41
CA LEU A 146 7.03 -11.48 5.62
C LEU A 146 7.62 -12.81 6.12
N ILE A 147 8.94 -13.02 6.06
CA ILE A 147 9.58 -14.17 6.71
C ILE A 147 9.53 -14.02 8.22
N TYR A 148 9.77 -12.82 8.72
CA TYR A 148 9.99 -12.54 10.16
C TYR A 148 8.74 -12.12 10.90
N ILE A 149 7.75 -11.56 10.19
CA ILE A 149 6.53 -11.02 10.81
C ILE A 149 5.27 -11.58 10.14
N ASN A 150 4.16 -11.57 10.87
CA ASN A 150 2.87 -11.98 10.36
C ASN A 150 2.40 -11.03 9.25
N ALA A 151 1.67 -11.56 8.25
CA ALA A 151 1.14 -10.76 7.16
C ALA A 151 0.17 -9.70 7.66
N SER A 152 -0.64 -10.03 8.68
CA SER A 152 -1.55 -9.12 9.37
C SER A 152 -0.84 -7.95 10.06
N VAL A 153 0.42 -8.13 10.48
CA VAL A 153 1.24 -7.06 11.10
C VAL A 153 2.02 -6.27 10.05
N ALA A 154 2.49 -6.92 8.97
CA ALA A 154 3.27 -6.27 7.93
C ALA A 154 2.42 -5.30 7.08
N SER A 155 1.18 -5.68 6.75
CA SER A 155 0.35 -4.95 5.80
C SER A 155 0.00 -3.50 6.22
N PRO A 156 -0.27 -3.15 7.49
CA PRO A 156 -0.56 -1.77 7.88
C PRO A 156 0.61 -0.80 7.66
N PHE A 157 1.85 -1.32 7.61
CA PHE A 157 3.03 -0.47 7.37
C PHE A 157 3.05 0.12 5.95
N VAL A 158 2.29 -0.44 5.01
CA VAL A 158 2.11 0.15 3.67
C VAL A 158 1.50 1.55 3.77
N ASN A 159 0.68 1.83 4.79
CA ASN A 159 0.08 3.14 5.00
C ASN A 159 1.11 4.25 5.31
N ILE A 160 2.35 3.90 5.69
CA ILE A 160 3.44 4.86 5.86
C ILE A 160 3.75 5.59 4.55
N THR A 161 3.46 4.98 3.41
CA THR A 161 3.63 5.62 2.09
C THR A 161 2.85 6.92 1.97
N LEU A 162 1.69 7.05 2.64
CA LEU A 162 0.91 8.30 2.65
C LEU A 162 1.66 9.44 3.35
N ILE A 163 2.34 9.11 4.45
CA ILE A 163 3.13 10.08 5.23
C ILE A 163 4.32 10.54 4.39
N LEU A 164 5.00 9.58 3.74
CA LEU A 164 6.13 9.88 2.85
C LEU A 164 5.68 10.69 1.63
N ALA A 165 4.50 10.38 1.07
CA ALA A 165 3.95 11.15 -0.04
C ALA A 165 3.65 12.60 0.36
N ALA A 166 3.08 12.83 1.55
CA ALA A 166 2.84 14.17 2.09
C ALA A 166 4.16 14.92 2.35
N PHE A 167 5.17 14.24 2.90
CA PHE A 167 6.50 14.81 3.13
C PHE A 167 7.17 15.25 1.82
N TRP A 168 7.18 14.40 0.80
CA TRP A 168 7.75 14.74 -0.50
C TRP A 168 6.93 15.78 -1.25
N GLY A 169 5.60 15.78 -1.11
CA GLY A 169 4.72 16.84 -1.60
C GLY A 169 5.11 18.22 -1.05
N TYR A 170 5.40 18.28 0.26
CA TYR A 170 5.89 19.51 0.89
C TYR A 170 7.27 19.92 0.37
N VAL A 171 8.23 18.98 0.33
CA VAL A 171 9.64 19.29 -0.03
C VAL A 171 9.80 19.68 -1.51
N ILE A 172 9.10 18.98 -2.42
CA ILE A 172 9.28 19.17 -3.88
C ILE A 172 8.33 20.22 -4.44
N TYR A 173 7.07 20.22 -3.97
CA TYR A 173 6.00 21.05 -4.54
C TYR A 173 5.58 22.21 -3.62
N ASN A 174 6.22 22.36 -2.42
CA ASN A 174 5.83 23.32 -1.39
C ASN A 174 4.34 23.22 -0.98
N GLU A 175 3.74 22.04 -1.09
CA GLU A 175 2.37 21.78 -0.67
C GLU A 175 2.33 21.68 0.86
N VAL A 176 1.71 22.64 1.54
CA VAL A 176 1.57 22.61 3.00
C VAL A 176 0.59 21.50 3.40
N PRO A 177 1.00 20.52 4.23
CA PRO A 177 0.11 19.45 4.69
C PRO A 177 -1.07 20.04 5.46
N GLU A 178 -2.29 19.57 5.15
CA GLU A 178 -3.48 19.94 5.90
C GLU A 178 -3.45 19.34 7.32
N ASN A 179 -4.23 19.90 8.24
CA ASN A 179 -4.36 19.38 9.60
C ASN A 179 -4.82 17.92 9.64
N SER A 180 -5.65 17.51 8.69
CA SER A 180 -6.07 16.10 8.48
C SER A 180 -4.89 15.19 8.21
N THR A 181 -3.93 15.63 7.38
CA THR A 181 -2.71 14.89 7.08
C THR A 181 -1.84 14.68 8.32
N ILE A 182 -1.69 15.73 9.14
CA ILE A 182 -0.91 15.65 10.39
C ILE A 182 -1.58 14.69 11.38
N LEU A 183 -2.88 14.84 11.62
CA LEU A 183 -3.62 13.99 12.55
C LEU A 183 -3.63 12.52 12.11
N GLY A 184 -3.88 12.26 10.83
CA GLY A 184 -3.88 10.89 10.29
C GLY A 184 -2.48 10.27 10.33
N SER A 185 -1.41 11.05 10.10
CA SER A 185 -0.02 10.58 10.21
C SER A 185 0.31 10.14 11.63
N ILE A 186 -0.11 10.89 12.64
CA ILE A 186 0.09 10.53 14.06
C ILE A 186 -0.61 9.19 14.36
N LEU A 187 -1.84 9.00 13.91
CA LEU A 187 -2.59 7.75 14.12
C LEU A 187 -1.88 6.56 13.47
N ILE A 188 -1.35 6.69 12.25
CA ILE A 188 -0.62 5.63 11.55
C ILE A 188 0.67 5.28 12.30
N VAL A 189 1.46 6.29 12.70
CA VAL A 189 2.73 6.06 13.40
C VAL A 189 2.50 5.40 14.76
N VAL A 190 1.53 5.91 15.53
CA VAL A 190 1.19 5.36 16.85
C VAL A 190 0.71 3.92 16.73
N SER A 191 -0.22 3.64 15.80
CA SER A 191 -0.72 2.27 15.59
C SER A 191 0.39 1.31 15.18
N GLY A 192 1.26 1.72 14.24
CA GLY A 192 2.40 0.92 13.79
C GLY A 192 3.40 0.63 14.91
N TYR A 193 3.74 1.63 15.73
CA TYR A 193 4.63 1.47 16.86
C TYR A 193 4.10 0.45 17.89
N TYR A 194 2.83 0.57 18.27
CA TYR A 194 2.24 -0.38 19.23
C TYR A 194 2.05 -1.78 18.64
N LEU A 195 1.79 -1.91 17.33
CA LEU A 195 1.73 -3.22 16.67
C LEU A 195 3.06 -3.98 16.77
N THR A 196 4.20 -3.29 16.60
CA THR A 196 5.52 -3.93 16.76
C THR A 196 5.80 -4.35 18.19
N LYS A 197 5.38 -3.55 19.18
CA LYS A 197 5.52 -3.91 20.60
C LYS A 197 4.70 -5.14 21.00
N LEU A 198 3.47 -5.26 20.53
CA LEU A 198 2.62 -6.41 20.83
C LEU A 198 3.19 -7.72 20.30
N LYS A 199 3.92 -7.69 19.17
CA LYS A 199 4.59 -8.87 18.64
C LYS A 199 5.68 -9.41 19.58
N ASN A 200 6.44 -8.52 20.21
CA ASN A 200 7.53 -8.91 21.13
C ASN A 200 7.05 -9.57 22.42
N ILE A 201 5.75 -9.49 22.74
CA ILE A 201 5.15 -10.08 23.94
C ILE A 201 4.53 -11.46 23.64
N SER A 202 4.31 -11.80 22.35
CA SER A 202 3.65 -13.07 21.93
C SER A 202 4.63 -14.16 21.48
N ASN A 203 5.94 -13.93 21.57
CA ASN A 203 7.01 -14.91 21.47
C ASN A 203 7.57 -15.18 22.87
#